data_4d3e9c127ebd42ecd37aca5557434985
#
_entry.id   4d3e9c127ebd42ecd37aca5557434985
#
_cell.length_a   1.000
_cell.length_b   1.000
_cell.length_c   1.000
_cell.angle_alpha   90.00
_cell.angle_beta   90.00
_cell.angle_gamma   90.00
#
_symmetry.space_group_name_H-M   'P 1'
#
loop_
_entity.id
_entity.type
_entity.pdbx_description
1 polymer ?
#
loop_
_entity_poly.entity_id
_entity_poly.type
_entity_poly.pdbx_seq_one_letter_code
_entity_poly.pdbx_strand_id
1 'polypeptide(L)'
;MKKISLIIICLLTIPSGLLGQSKKEKLPNIIYILADDLGYGDVSINNPKGKIKTPNIDQIALQGMRFTDAHSASGVCTPTRYAILTGRYPFRSKLPVGVLRGYSRSLIDTDQQTVAKLLSQAGYSTGVIGKWHLGLDWTLKSGNEALLNEKELGIKTELNPEIIDFTKPATAGPKSAGFDYSYILPASLDMPPYLYVENQQVEELPTAYTAGNKMEKGYSGPFWREGKMSPSFDFHQVLPRFIEKANQFIENQKGEKPFFLYLPLAAPHTPWMPNPEY
;
A
#
# COMPACT_ATOMS: atom_id res chain seq x y z
N MET A 1 64.82 68.02 -1.01
CA MET A 1 64.11 67.08 -1.86
C MET A 1 63.21 66.17 -1.02
N LYS A 2 61.91 66.48 -0.95
CA LYS A 2 60.94 65.72 -0.12
C LYS A 2 60.34 64.66 -1.02
N LYS A 3 60.49 63.37 -0.64
CA LYS A 3 59.81 62.23 -1.34
C LYS A 3 58.39 62.10 -0.80
N ILE A 4 57.42 62.28 -1.66
CA ILE A 4 56.01 62.01 -1.41
C ILE A 4 55.75 60.57 -1.68
N SER A 5 55.47 59.75 -0.64
CA SER A 5 55.02 58.35 -0.80
C SER A 5 53.53 58.31 -1.06
N LEU A 6 53.14 57.84 -2.23
CA LEU A 6 51.75 57.66 -2.61
C LEU A 6 51.27 56.30 -2.09
N ILE A 7 50.41 56.29 -1.08
CA ILE A 7 49.75 55.06 -0.59
C ILE A 7 48.52 54.83 -1.46
N ILE A 8 48.56 53.79 -2.30
CA ILE A 8 47.40 53.31 -3.06
C ILE A 8 46.57 52.38 -2.13
N ILE A 9 45.45 52.89 -1.64
CA ILE A 9 44.44 52.07 -0.95
C ILE A 9 43.62 51.33 -1.99
N CYS A 10 43.89 50.06 -2.21
CA CYS A 10 43.02 49.15 -2.97
C CYS A 10 41.77 48.88 -2.12
N LEU A 11 40.67 49.54 -2.42
CA LEU A 11 39.35 49.15 -1.96
C LEU A 11 38.95 47.80 -2.62
N LEU A 12 39.13 46.72 -1.88
CA LEU A 12 38.55 45.45 -2.18
C LEU A 12 37.01 45.55 -2.04
N THR A 13 36.31 45.86 -3.11
CA THR A 13 34.87 45.65 -3.20
C THR A 13 34.62 44.14 -3.26
N ILE A 14 34.30 43.56 -2.10
CA ILE A 14 33.76 42.20 -2.01
C ILE A 14 32.43 42.23 -2.75
N PRO A 15 32.26 41.52 -3.87
CA PRO A 15 30.93 41.37 -4.47
C PRO A 15 30.07 40.65 -3.44
N SER A 16 29.09 41.36 -2.88
CA SER A 16 28.04 40.77 -2.06
C SER A 16 27.46 39.63 -2.90
N GLY A 17 27.91 38.42 -2.58
CA GLY A 17 27.48 37.22 -3.31
C GLY A 17 25.96 37.22 -3.41
N LEU A 18 25.48 37.11 -4.61
CA LEU A 18 24.14 36.57 -4.86
C LEU A 18 24.10 35.19 -4.19
N LEU A 19 23.76 35.14 -2.93
CA LEU A 19 23.19 33.95 -2.32
C LEU A 19 21.85 33.77 -3.06
N GLY A 20 21.92 33.08 -4.18
CA GLY A 20 20.76 32.59 -4.86
C GLY A 20 19.96 31.82 -3.79
N GLN A 21 18.89 32.39 -3.29
CA GLN A 21 17.88 31.65 -2.57
C GLN A 21 17.40 30.59 -3.57
N SER A 22 17.99 29.42 -3.49
CA SER A 22 17.43 28.22 -4.13
C SER A 22 16.01 28.14 -3.61
N LYS A 23 15.06 28.56 -4.45
CA LYS A 23 13.63 28.33 -4.19
C LYS A 23 13.51 26.83 -3.99
N LYS A 24 13.32 26.40 -2.75
CA LYS A 24 13.19 24.97 -2.42
C LYS A 24 12.03 24.47 -3.29
N GLU A 25 12.35 23.72 -4.35
CA GLU A 25 11.33 23.19 -5.24
C GLU A 25 10.34 22.40 -4.39
N LYS A 26 9.07 22.69 -4.56
CA LYS A 26 8.00 21.97 -3.85
C LYS A 26 7.98 20.54 -4.39
N LEU A 27 8.31 19.60 -3.53
CA LEU A 27 8.26 18.18 -3.89
C LEU A 27 6.83 17.78 -4.30
N PRO A 28 6.65 16.95 -5.34
CA PRO A 28 5.32 16.54 -5.82
C PRO A 28 4.64 15.60 -4.83
N ASN A 29 3.31 15.63 -4.78
CA ASN A 29 2.54 14.58 -4.19
C ASN A 29 2.62 13.31 -5.08
N ILE A 30 2.64 12.14 -4.46
CA ILE A 30 2.76 10.86 -5.14
C ILE A 30 1.55 9.99 -4.77
N ILE A 31 0.77 9.60 -5.77
CA ILE A 31 -0.32 8.62 -5.61
C ILE A 31 0.02 7.41 -6.47
N TYR A 32 0.21 6.26 -5.83
CA TYR A 32 0.48 5.00 -6.51
C TYR A 32 -0.75 4.11 -6.42
N ILE A 33 -1.51 3.99 -7.51
CA ILE A 33 -2.70 3.14 -7.59
C ILE A 33 -2.29 1.79 -8.21
N LEU A 34 -2.60 0.71 -7.50
CA LEU A 34 -2.39 -0.65 -7.98
C LEU A 34 -3.74 -1.34 -8.15
N ALA A 35 -4.13 -1.64 -9.39
CA ALA A 35 -5.26 -2.52 -9.67
C ALA A 35 -4.83 -3.98 -9.55
N ASP A 36 -5.68 -4.82 -8.95
CA ASP A 36 -5.39 -6.23 -8.67
C ASP A 36 -5.96 -7.12 -9.79
N ASP A 37 -5.07 -7.78 -10.53
CA ASP A 37 -5.40 -8.63 -11.68
C ASP A 37 -6.07 -7.90 -12.86
N LEU A 38 -5.80 -6.60 -13.04
CA LEU A 38 -6.24 -5.86 -14.22
C LEU A 38 -5.37 -6.24 -15.43
N GLY A 39 -5.97 -6.82 -16.45
CA GLY A 39 -5.28 -7.19 -17.67
C GLY A 39 -4.88 -5.96 -18.51
N TYR A 40 -3.75 -6.02 -19.20
CA TYR A 40 -3.28 -4.96 -20.11
C TYR A 40 -4.35 -4.56 -21.13
N GLY A 41 -5.05 -5.55 -21.70
CA GLY A 41 -6.09 -5.35 -22.70
C GLY A 41 -7.46 -4.93 -22.15
N ASP A 42 -7.60 -4.83 -20.82
CA ASP A 42 -8.84 -4.37 -20.18
C ASP A 42 -8.90 -2.83 -20.03
N VAL A 43 -7.79 -2.16 -20.29
CA VAL A 43 -7.71 -0.69 -20.32
C VAL A 43 -7.93 -0.19 -21.75
N SER A 44 -8.94 0.68 -21.96
CA SER A 44 -9.40 1.04 -23.31
C SER A 44 -8.36 1.76 -24.17
N ILE A 45 -7.43 2.53 -23.59
CA ILE A 45 -6.34 3.15 -24.35
C ILE A 45 -5.33 2.13 -24.89
N ASN A 46 -5.22 0.95 -24.26
CA ASN A 46 -4.38 -0.16 -24.72
C ASN A 46 -5.13 -1.07 -25.72
N ASN A 47 -6.46 -1.17 -25.58
CA ASN A 47 -7.32 -2.00 -26.42
C ASN A 47 -8.64 -1.30 -26.71
N PRO A 48 -8.74 -0.52 -27.80
CA PRO A 48 -9.97 0.19 -28.17
C PRO A 48 -11.19 -0.73 -28.41
N LYS A 49 -10.96 -2.04 -28.61
CA LYS A 49 -12.00 -3.06 -28.75
C LYS A 49 -12.42 -3.68 -27.40
N GLY A 50 -11.82 -3.24 -26.29
CA GLY A 50 -12.21 -3.66 -24.93
C GLY A 50 -13.68 -3.40 -24.66
N LYS A 51 -14.34 -4.36 -23.99
CA LYS A 51 -15.78 -4.27 -23.69
C LYS A 51 -16.10 -3.18 -22.67
N ILE A 52 -15.21 -2.98 -21.70
CA ILE A 52 -15.36 -1.98 -20.64
C ILE A 52 -14.53 -0.75 -21.02
N LYS A 53 -15.14 0.44 -20.95
CA LYS A 53 -14.44 1.69 -21.18
C LYS A 53 -13.81 2.20 -19.87
N THR A 54 -12.59 2.70 -19.96
CA THR A 54 -11.81 3.20 -18.82
C THR A 54 -11.41 4.67 -19.01
N PRO A 55 -12.38 5.59 -19.16
CA PRO A 55 -12.10 6.96 -19.59
C PRO A 55 -11.17 7.72 -18.64
N ASN A 56 -11.29 7.50 -17.33
CA ASN A 56 -10.44 8.18 -16.34
C ASN A 56 -9.00 7.66 -16.37
N ILE A 57 -8.78 6.34 -16.58
CA ILE A 57 -7.44 5.77 -16.75
C ILE A 57 -6.84 6.26 -18.08
N ASP A 58 -7.64 6.27 -19.14
CA ASP A 58 -7.21 6.75 -20.44
C ASP A 58 -6.78 8.23 -20.37
N GLN A 59 -7.50 9.06 -19.62
CA GLN A 59 -7.15 10.47 -19.42
C GLN A 59 -5.80 10.64 -18.71
N ILE A 60 -5.50 9.84 -17.69
CA ILE A 60 -4.17 9.85 -17.04
C ILE A 60 -3.09 9.55 -18.06
N ALA A 61 -3.29 8.55 -18.91
CA ALA A 61 -2.32 8.17 -19.94
C ALA A 61 -2.14 9.26 -21.00
N LEU A 62 -3.21 9.97 -21.38
CA LEU A 62 -3.18 11.06 -22.37
C LEU A 62 -2.53 12.33 -21.83
N GLN A 63 -2.67 12.61 -20.54
CA GLN A 63 -2.09 13.79 -19.88
C GLN A 63 -0.68 13.55 -19.33
N GLY A 64 -0.25 12.30 -19.26
CA GLY A 64 1.02 11.90 -18.68
C GLY A 64 1.84 11.03 -19.62
N MET A 65 2.34 9.92 -19.07
CA MET A 65 3.18 8.96 -19.79
C MET A 65 2.57 7.55 -19.71
N ARG A 66 2.51 6.87 -20.85
CA ARG A 66 2.12 5.47 -20.94
C ARG A 66 3.35 4.61 -21.21
N PHE A 67 3.62 3.68 -20.31
CA PHE A 67 4.64 2.67 -20.49
C PHE A 67 4.07 1.51 -21.31
N THR A 68 4.67 1.21 -22.45
CA THR A 68 4.20 0.15 -23.36
C THR A 68 4.90 -1.20 -23.12
N ASP A 69 5.97 -1.20 -22.33
CA ASP A 69 6.76 -2.38 -21.98
C ASP A 69 7.20 -2.29 -20.51
N ALA A 70 6.22 -2.42 -19.61
CA ALA A 70 6.42 -2.43 -18.16
C ALA A 70 5.98 -3.77 -17.59
N HIS A 71 6.78 -4.33 -16.68
CA HIS A 71 6.58 -5.65 -16.10
C HIS A 71 6.47 -5.57 -14.59
N SER A 72 5.50 -6.30 -14.02
CA SER A 72 5.46 -6.55 -12.59
C SER A 72 6.54 -7.56 -12.19
N ALA A 73 7.00 -7.49 -10.95
CA ALA A 73 8.00 -8.43 -10.44
C ALA A 73 7.44 -9.86 -10.27
N SER A 74 6.14 -10.03 -10.29
CA SER A 74 5.43 -11.33 -10.21
C SER A 74 4.04 -11.20 -10.81
N GLY A 75 3.46 -12.33 -11.23
CA GLY A 75 2.07 -12.41 -11.70
C GLY A 75 1.04 -12.62 -10.59
N VAL A 76 1.42 -12.53 -9.30
CA VAL A 76 0.52 -12.74 -8.14
C VAL A 76 0.71 -11.69 -7.05
N CYS A 77 -0.29 -11.57 -6.17
CA CYS A 77 -0.49 -10.46 -5.23
C CYS A 77 0.67 -10.19 -4.26
N THR A 78 0.90 -11.07 -3.26
CA THR A 78 1.91 -10.88 -2.20
C THR A 78 3.30 -10.60 -2.77
N PRO A 79 3.84 -11.39 -3.70
CA PRO A 79 5.18 -11.15 -4.22
C PRO A 79 5.29 -9.82 -4.99
N THR A 80 4.29 -9.44 -5.77
CA THR A 80 4.27 -8.14 -6.46
C THR A 80 4.29 -6.99 -5.47
N ARG A 81 3.43 -7.03 -4.43
CA ARG A 81 3.33 -5.98 -3.40
C ARG A 81 4.61 -5.88 -2.58
N TYR A 82 5.23 -7.02 -2.25
CA TYR A 82 6.54 -7.05 -1.61
C TYR A 82 7.59 -6.33 -2.45
N ALA A 83 7.66 -6.63 -3.74
CA ALA A 83 8.64 -6.02 -4.63
C ALA A 83 8.41 -4.50 -4.81
N ILE A 84 7.16 -4.06 -4.96
CA ILE A 84 6.81 -2.63 -5.04
C ILE A 84 7.29 -1.87 -3.81
N LEU A 85 7.04 -2.39 -2.61
CA LEU A 85 7.38 -1.68 -1.38
C LEU A 85 8.86 -1.76 -1.02
N THR A 86 9.54 -2.84 -1.36
CA THR A 86 10.92 -3.10 -0.89
C THR A 86 12.00 -2.90 -1.96
N GLY A 87 11.63 -2.80 -3.24
CA GLY A 87 12.57 -2.79 -4.35
C GLY A 87 13.34 -4.10 -4.53
N ARG A 88 12.86 -5.20 -3.93
CA ARG A 88 13.52 -6.52 -3.98
C ARG A 88 12.69 -7.53 -4.75
N TYR A 89 13.33 -8.42 -5.47
CA TYR A 89 12.64 -9.54 -6.09
C TYR A 89 12.02 -10.47 -5.04
N PRO A 90 10.79 -10.99 -5.29
CA PRO A 90 10.04 -11.79 -4.30
C PRO A 90 10.76 -13.04 -3.83
N PHE A 91 11.52 -13.71 -4.70
CA PHE A 91 12.30 -14.91 -4.33
C PHE A 91 13.38 -14.66 -3.27
N ARG A 92 13.67 -13.39 -2.96
CA ARG A 92 14.58 -12.98 -1.87
C ARG A 92 13.87 -12.76 -0.54
N SER A 93 12.54 -12.93 -0.50
CA SER A 93 11.74 -12.82 0.72
C SER A 93 11.74 -14.14 1.51
N LYS A 94 11.16 -14.10 2.72
CA LYS A 94 10.89 -15.32 3.51
C LYS A 94 9.84 -16.23 2.87
N LEU A 95 9.07 -15.70 1.89
CA LEU A 95 8.07 -16.44 1.12
C LEU A 95 8.47 -16.44 -0.37
N PRO A 96 9.36 -17.33 -0.80
CA PRO A 96 9.86 -17.34 -2.19
C PRO A 96 8.80 -17.77 -3.20
N VAL A 97 7.75 -18.48 -2.78
CA VAL A 97 6.67 -19.00 -3.62
C VAL A 97 5.33 -18.85 -2.91
N GLY A 98 4.28 -18.54 -3.68
CA GLY A 98 2.91 -18.44 -3.19
C GLY A 98 2.55 -17.04 -2.68
N VAL A 99 1.47 -16.99 -1.90
CA VAL A 99 0.92 -15.77 -1.30
C VAL A 99 0.64 -15.99 0.17
N LEU A 100 0.71 -14.95 0.95
CA LEU A 100 0.27 -14.95 2.35
C LEU A 100 -1.26 -15.05 2.42
N ARG A 101 -1.75 -15.28 3.63
CA ARG A 101 -3.17 -15.27 3.96
C ARG A 101 -3.47 -14.24 5.05
N GLY A 102 -4.72 -14.12 5.46
CA GLY A 102 -5.12 -13.06 6.36
C GLY A 102 -4.60 -13.17 7.79
N TYR A 103 -4.26 -14.37 8.21
CA TYR A 103 -3.68 -14.62 9.53
C TYR A 103 -2.15 -14.80 9.46
N SER A 104 -1.55 -14.54 8.31
CA SER A 104 -0.11 -14.63 8.14
C SER A 104 0.61 -13.46 8.83
N ARG A 105 1.84 -13.75 9.28
CA ARG A 105 2.74 -12.76 9.87
C ARG A 105 3.33 -11.83 8.82
N SER A 106 3.84 -10.69 9.27
CA SER A 106 4.48 -9.69 8.40
C SER A 106 5.64 -10.29 7.59
N LEU A 107 5.57 -10.12 6.27
CA LEU A 107 6.64 -10.55 5.35
C LEU A 107 7.80 -9.54 5.32
N ILE A 108 7.51 -8.27 5.59
CA ILE A 108 8.50 -7.20 5.62
C ILE A 108 9.04 -7.09 7.04
N ASP A 109 10.36 -7.26 7.19
CA ASP A 109 11.02 -7.09 8.47
C ASP A 109 10.97 -5.64 8.92
N THR A 110 10.90 -5.42 10.24
CA THR A 110 10.74 -4.07 10.80
C THR A 110 11.95 -3.16 10.53
N ASP A 111 13.12 -3.72 10.31
CA ASP A 111 14.35 -3.02 9.93
C ASP A 111 14.55 -2.87 8.41
N GLN A 112 13.72 -3.59 7.61
CA GLN A 112 13.84 -3.53 6.16
C GLN A 112 13.46 -2.17 5.62
N GLN A 113 14.29 -1.62 4.72
CA GLN A 113 13.99 -0.39 3.99
C GLN A 113 12.84 -0.62 3.01
N THR A 114 11.93 0.35 2.96
CA THR A 114 10.79 0.39 2.04
C THR A 114 10.70 1.75 1.38
N VAL A 115 9.94 1.85 0.29
CA VAL A 115 9.66 3.15 -0.36
C VAL A 115 8.94 4.11 0.60
N ALA A 116 8.05 3.61 1.45
CA ALA A 116 7.35 4.44 2.43
C ALA A 116 8.31 5.01 3.48
N LYS A 117 9.23 4.20 4.04
CA LYS A 117 10.28 4.67 4.94
C LYS A 117 11.18 5.71 4.27
N LEU A 118 11.59 5.47 3.03
CA LEU A 118 12.43 6.38 2.27
C LEU A 118 11.75 7.74 2.08
N LEU A 119 10.48 7.73 1.68
CA LEU A 119 9.70 8.95 1.47
C LEU A 119 9.38 9.66 2.79
N SER A 120 9.06 8.93 3.86
CA SER A 120 8.89 9.51 5.20
C SER A 120 10.18 10.23 5.67
N GLN A 121 11.35 9.62 5.48
CA GLN A 121 12.65 10.24 5.75
C GLN A 121 12.91 11.51 4.90
N ALA A 122 12.34 11.55 3.68
CA ALA A 122 12.38 12.71 2.80
C ALA A 122 11.32 13.79 3.14
N GLY A 123 10.55 13.60 4.22
CA GLY A 123 9.57 14.56 4.72
C GLY A 123 8.15 14.42 4.16
N TYR A 124 7.84 13.32 3.48
CA TYR A 124 6.48 13.02 3.04
C TYR A 124 5.60 12.53 4.19
N SER A 125 4.32 12.91 4.17
CA SER A 125 3.28 12.18 4.88
C SER A 125 2.94 10.92 4.08
N THR A 126 2.91 9.75 4.73
CA THR A 126 2.76 8.47 4.03
C THR A 126 1.48 7.75 4.42
N GLY A 127 0.70 7.30 3.43
CA GLY A 127 -0.54 6.56 3.63
C GLY A 127 -0.63 5.29 2.79
N VAL A 128 -1.25 4.25 3.33
CA VAL A 128 -1.67 3.07 2.57
C VAL A 128 -3.14 2.79 2.82
N ILE A 129 -3.91 2.66 1.72
CA ILE A 129 -5.35 2.40 1.79
C ILE A 129 -5.70 1.33 0.76
N GLY A 130 -6.21 0.18 1.23
CA GLY A 130 -6.58 -0.90 0.33
C GLY A 130 -6.14 -2.30 0.77
N LYS A 131 -5.98 -3.20 -0.18
CA LYS A 131 -5.51 -4.57 0.03
C LYS A 131 -4.03 -4.59 0.42
N TRP A 132 -3.72 -4.96 1.66
CA TRP A 132 -2.34 -5.07 2.14
C TRP A 132 -1.64 -6.32 1.63
N HIS A 133 -2.10 -7.48 2.00
CA HIS A 133 -1.65 -8.80 1.57
C HIS A 133 -0.14 -9.07 1.76
N LEU A 134 0.44 -8.46 2.79
CA LEU A 134 1.85 -8.63 3.18
C LEU A 134 2.00 -9.12 4.63
N GLY A 135 0.89 -9.60 5.21
CA GLY A 135 0.84 -10.11 6.57
C GLY A 135 0.87 -9.02 7.65
N LEU A 136 0.44 -9.41 8.84
CA LEU A 136 0.43 -8.58 10.04
C LEU A 136 0.96 -9.42 11.20
N ASP A 137 1.82 -8.87 12.04
CA ASP A 137 2.15 -9.52 13.31
C ASP A 137 1.02 -9.24 14.30
N TRP A 138 -0.01 -10.08 14.23
CA TRP A 138 -1.14 -10.05 15.12
C TRP A 138 -0.70 -10.25 16.57
N THR A 139 -1.29 -9.51 17.49
CA THR A 139 -1.11 -9.78 18.92
C THR A 139 -1.79 -11.10 19.28
N LEU A 140 -1.06 -11.97 19.96
CA LEU A 140 -1.59 -13.27 20.37
C LEU A 140 -2.19 -13.19 21.76
N LYS A 141 -3.19 -14.04 22.02
CA LYS A 141 -3.73 -14.27 23.36
C LYS A 141 -2.64 -14.82 24.27
N SER A 142 -2.71 -14.44 25.55
CA SER A 142 -1.75 -14.86 26.60
C SER A 142 -1.50 -16.36 26.59
N GLY A 143 -0.23 -16.74 26.71
CA GLY A 143 0.22 -18.14 26.69
C GLY A 143 0.59 -18.69 25.31
N ASN A 144 0.43 -17.89 24.23
CA ASN A 144 0.78 -18.30 22.88
C ASN A 144 2.04 -17.60 22.33
N GLU A 145 2.70 -16.76 23.13
CA GLU A 145 3.82 -15.92 22.70
C GLU A 145 5.03 -16.74 22.21
N ALA A 146 5.23 -17.93 22.77
CA ALA A 146 6.31 -18.83 22.35
C ALA A 146 6.23 -19.26 20.88
N LEU A 147 5.02 -19.28 20.30
CA LEU A 147 4.80 -19.61 18.89
C LEU A 147 5.44 -18.59 17.94
N LEU A 148 5.65 -17.36 18.39
CA LEU A 148 6.33 -16.34 17.60
C LEU A 148 7.80 -16.64 17.31
N ASN A 149 8.41 -17.57 18.08
CA ASN A 149 9.78 -18.03 17.87
C ASN A 149 9.91 -19.03 16.71
N GLU A 150 8.80 -19.60 16.24
CA GLU A 150 8.80 -20.52 15.11
C GLU A 150 8.91 -19.72 13.80
N LYS A 151 10.05 -19.85 13.11
CA LYS A 151 10.38 -19.02 11.92
C LYS A 151 9.42 -19.19 10.73
N GLU A 152 8.86 -20.38 10.58
CA GLU A 152 7.98 -20.72 9.45
C GLU A 152 6.50 -20.50 9.76
N LEU A 153 6.15 -20.46 11.04
CA LEU A 153 4.78 -20.24 11.47
C LEU A 153 4.33 -18.80 11.09
N GLY A 154 3.17 -18.72 10.51
CA GLY A 154 2.61 -17.47 10.03
C GLY A 154 3.18 -16.99 8.67
N ILE A 155 4.18 -17.68 8.12
CA ILE A 155 4.70 -17.41 6.77
C ILE A 155 4.33 -18.55 5.82
N LYS A 156 4.83 -19.76 6.07
CA LYS A 156 4.47 -20.95 5.29
C LYS A 156 3.15 -21.56 5.73
N THR A 157 2.87 -21.50 7.02
CA THR A 157 1.63 -21.98 7.63
C THR A 157 0.95 -20.80 8.34
N GLU A 158 -0.32 -20.57 8.04
CA GLU A 158 -1.12 -19.50 8.64
C GLU A 158 -1.28 -19.71 10.16
N LEU A 159 -1.34 -18.60 10.93
CA LEU A 159 -1.68 -18.69 12.36
C LEU A 159 -3.11 -19.19 12.53
N ASN A 160 -3.35 -19.94 13.60
CA ASN A 160 -4.70 -20.28 14.00
C ASN A 160 -5.43 -18.99 14.46
N PRO A 161 -6.58 -18.62 13.85
CA PRO A 161 -7.31 -17.41 14.24
C PRO A 161 -7.79 -17.40 15.69
N GLU A 162 -7.91 -18.57 16.32
CA GLU A 162 -8.39 -18.67 17.71
C GLU A 162 -7.38 -18.20 18.75
N ILE A 163 -6.09 -18.17 18.39
CA ILE A 163 -5.04 -17.64 19.29
C ILE A 163 -4.79 -16.14 19.12
N ILE A 164 -5.42 -15.48 18.14
CA ILE A 164 -5.27 -14.05 17.89
C ILE A 164 -6.17 -13.24 18.82
N ASP A 165 -5.61 -12.19 19.41
CA ASP A 165 -6.34 -11.19 20.20
C ASP A 165 -6.64 -9.97 19.31
N PHE A 166 -7.78 -9.99 18.63
CA PHE A 166 -8.24 -8.91 17.77
C PHE A 166 -8.61 -7.62 18.50
N THR A 167 -8.68 -7.64 19.84
CA THR A 167 -8.94 -6.43 20.66
C THR A 167 -7.69 -5.56 20.78
N LYS A 168 -6.52 -6.10 20.45
CA LYS A 168 -5.23 -5.42 20.52
C LYS A 168 -4.69 -5.10 19.13
N PRO A 169 -3.92 -4.02 18.99
CA PRO A 169 -3.31 -3.67 17.71
C PRO A 169 -2.31 -4.75 17.28
N ALA A 170 -2.17 -4.92 15.96
CA ALA A 170 -1.06 -5.68 15.39
C ALA A 170 0.28 -4.97 15.70
N THR A 171 1.32 -5.75 15.97
CA THR A 171 2.63 -5.21 16.38
C THR A 171 3.53 -4.87 15.19
N ALA A 172 3.29 -5.49 14.03
CA ALA A 172 3.95 -5.13 12.76
C ALA A 172 2.97 -5.20 11.60
N GLY A 173 3.26 -4.41 10.55
CA GLY A 173 2.44 -4.26 9.35
C GLY A 173 2.72 -2.93 8.66
N PRO A 174 1.70 -2.19 8.19
CA PRO A 174 1.90 -0.91 7.51
C PRO A 174 2.76 0.10 8.26
N LYS A 175 2.53 0.28 9.57
CA LYS A 175 3.30 1.24 10.38
C LYS A 175 4.78 0.88 10.43
N SER A 176 5.13 -0.37 10.66
CA SER A 176 6.53 -0.83 10.66
C SER A 176 7.15 -0.79 9.27
N ALA A 177 6.34 -0.81 8.22
CA ALA A 177 6.76 -0.60 6.84
C ALA A 177 6.90 0.89 6.45
N GLY A 178 6.64 1.84 7.37
CA GLY A 178 6.89 3.28 7.18
C GLY A 178 5.69 4.11 6.76
N PHE A 179 4.47 3.60 6.93
CA PHE A 179 3.24 4.37 6.68
C PHE A 179 2.75 5.05 7.96
N ASP A 180 2.52 6.37 7.89
CA ASP A 180 1.98 7.16 8.99
C ASP A 180 0.48 6.86 9.21
N TYR A 181 -0.24 6.61 8.12
CA TYR A 181 -1.65 6.24 8.12
C TYR A 181 -1.88 4.94 7.34
N SER A 182 -2.78 4.11 7.84
CA SER A 182 -3.19 2.89 7.14
C SER A 182 -4.67 2.57 7.34
N TYR A 183 -5.35 2.19 6.25
CA TYR A 183 -6.69 1.62 6.28
C TYR A 183 -6.74 0.45 5.28
N ILE A 184 -6.73 -0.78 5.80
CA ILE A 184 -6.41 -1.94 4.97
C ILE A 184 -7.35 -3.13 5.19
N LEU A 185 -7.45 -3.97 4.14
CA LEU A 185 -7.74 -5.39 4.30
C LEU A 185 -6.44 -6.14 4.59
N PRO A 186 -6.41 -7.06 5.56
CA PRO A 186 -5.21 -7.84 5.89
C PRO A 186 -4.65 -8.64 4.72
N ALA A 187 -5.55 -9.27 3.94
CA ALA A 187 -5.20 -10.11 2.79
C ALA A 187 -6.02 -9.73 1.55
N SER A 188 -6.33 -10.72 0.72
CA SER A 188 -7.20 -10.57 -0.45
C SER A 188 -8.67 -10.59 -0.04
N LEU A 189 -9.54 -9.96 -0.84
CA LEU A 189 -10.97 -9.90 -0.55
C LEU A 189 -11.66 -11.29 -0.58
N ASP A 190 -11.01 -12.30 -1.14
CA ASP A 190 -11.48 -13.69 -1.13
C ASP A 190 -10.96 -14.52 0.06
N MET A 191 -10.23 -13.90 1.01
CA MET A 191 -9.57 -14.56 2.14
C MET A 191 -9.93 -13.93 3.49
N PRO A 192 -10.34 -14.72 4.52
CA PRO A 192 -10.57 -14.20 5.86
C PRO A 192 -9.25 -13.77 6.54
N PRO A 193 -9.32 -12.90 7.57
CA PRO A 193 -10.54 -12.34 8.15
C PRO A 193 -11.11 -11.21 7.30
N TYR A 194 -12.44 -11.15 7.20
CA TYR A 194 -13.15 -10.09 6.51
C TYR A 194 -13.42 -8.94 7.47
N LEU A 195 -12.46 -8.04 7.56
CA LEU A 195 -12.48 -6.88 8.46
C LEU A 195 -11.55 -5.79 7.94
N TYR A 196 -11.71 -4.58 8.45
CA TYR A 196 -10.77 -3.49 8.20
C TYR A 196 -9.84 -3.31 9.40
N VAL A 197 -8.61 -2.91 9.09
CA VAL A 197 -7.61 -2.54 10.08
C VAL A 197 -7.19 -1.09 9.82
N GLU A 198 -7.47 -0.20 10.77
CA GLU A 198 -7.05 1.19 10.73
C GLU A 198 -5.90 1.42 11.72
N ASN A 199 -4.78 1.90 11.25
CA ASN A 199 -3.59 2.19 12.07
C ASN A 199 -3.21 1.00 12.99
N GLN A 200 -3.21 -0.21 12.43
CA GLN A 200 -2.94 -1.50 13.09
C GLN A 200 -4.05 -2.01 14.03
N GLN A 201 -5.09 -1.22 14.30
CA GLN A 201 -6.23 -1.63 15.12
C GLN A 201 -7.37 -2.15 14.24
N VAL A 202 -7.97 -3.26 14.61
CA VAL A 202 -9.19 -3.77 13.99
C VAL A 202 -10.33 -2.77 14.24
N GLU A 203 -11.02 -2.34 13.18
CA GLU A 203 -12.11 -1.36 13.27
C GLU A 203 -13.33 -1.92 13.97
N GLU A 204 -13.72 -3.15 13.63
CA GLU A 204 -14.81 -3.89 14.25
C GLU A 204 -14.41 -5.35 14.44
N LEU A 205 -14.61 -5.90 15.64
CA LEU A 205 -14.20 -7.26 15.97
C LEU A 205 -14.89 -8.30 15.08
N PRO A 206 -14.16 -9.32 14.58
CA PRO A 206 -14.72 -10.35 13.70
C PRO A 206 -15.50 -11.41 14.49
N THR A 207 -16.66 -11.01 15.03
CA THR A 207 -17.55 -11.87 15.83
C THR A 207 -18.55 -12.65 14.99
N ALA A 208 -18.71 -12.30 13.72
CA ALA A 208 -19.49 -13.06 12.73
C ALA A 208 -18.61 -14.08 11.99
N TYR A 209 -19.28 -14.94 11.22
CA TYR A 209 -18.66 -15.98 10.40
C TYR A 209 -19.41 -16.08 9.08
N THR A 210 -18.68 -16.14 7.95
CA THR A 210 -19.25 -16.46 6.65
C THR A 210 -18.92 -17.90 6.28
N ALA A 211 -19.92 -18.62 5.74
CA ALA A 211 -19.71 -19.96 5.17
C ALA A 211 -18.96 -19.95 3.83
N GLY A 212 -18.57 -18.77 3.38
CA GLY A 212 -17.97 -18.59 2.07
C GLY A 212 -19.01 -18.56 0.93
N ASN A 213 -18.52 -18.26 -0.25
CA ASN A 213 -19.31 -18.40 -1.48
C ASN A 213 -18.52 -19.25 -2.49
N LYS A 214 -19.12 -20.37 -2.90
CA LYS A 214 -18.49 -21.29 -3.86
C LYS A 214 -18.87 -20.89 -5.27
N MET A 215 -17.89 -20.87 -6.16
CA MET A 215 -18.16 -20.72 -7.58
C MET A 215 -18.76 -22.00 -8.15
N GLU A 216 -19.86 -21.88 -8.90
CA GLU A 216 -20.47 -23.02 -9.56
C GLU A 216 -19.64 -23.51 -10.75
N LYS A 217 -18.91 -22.63 -11.45
CA LYS A 217 -18.07 -22.96 -12.61
C LYS A 217 -16.87 -22.03 -12.75
N GLY A 218 -15.67 -22.57 -12.53
CA GLY A 218 -14.40 -21.88 -12.80
C GLY A 218 -14.08 -20.72 -11.83
N TYR A 219 -13.11 -19.85 -12.21
CA TYR A 219 -12.62 -18.75 -11.37
C TYR A 219 -13.31 -17.40 -11.65
N SER A 220 -14.45 -17.40 -12.30
CA SER A 220 -15.19 -16.18 -12.64
C SER A 220 -16.44 -16.03 -11.78
N GLY A 221 -16.52 -14.93 -11.02
CA GLY A 221 -17.68 -14.60 -10.20
C GLY A 221 -17.35 -14.22 -8.75
N PRO A 222 -18.38 -14.09 -7.91
CA PRO A 222 -18.25 -13.74 -6.51
C PRO A 222 -17.81 -14.94 -5.67
N PHE A 223 -16.50 -15.16 -5.57
CA PHE A 223 -15.91 -16.22 -4.76
C PHE A 223 -15.20 -15.66 -3.53
N TRP A 224 -15.52 -16.16 -2.35
CA TRP A 224 -14.75 -15.97 -1.13
C TRP A 224 -14.81 -17.21 -0.23
N ARG A 225 -13.78 -17.36 0.59
CA ARG A 225 -13.63 -18.50 1.51
C ARG A 225 -14.45 -18.29 2.78
N GLU A 226 -14.78 -19.39 3.44
CA GLU A 226 -15.33 -19.37 4.78
C GLU A 226 -14.33 -18.76 5.78
N GLY A 227 -14.84 -18.11 6.84
CA GLY A 227 -14.02 -17.58 7.93
C GLY A 227 -14.63 -16.47 8.75
N LYS A 228 -13.82 -15.95 9.67
CA LYS A 228 -14.22 -14.86 10.58
C LYS A 228 -14.47 -13.57 9.78
N MET A 229 -15.50 -12.85 10.21
CA MET A 229 -15.96 -11.63 9.57
C MET A 229 -16.48 -10.63 10.62
N SER A 230 -16.23 -9.34 10.41
CA SER A 230 -16.91 -8.30 11.19
C SER A 230 -18.40 -8.26 10.83
N PRO A 231 -19.31 -8.07 11.79
CA PRO A 231 -20.75 -8.09 11.53
C PRO A 231 -21.21 -7.11 10.43
N SER A 232 -20.59 -5.93 10.36
CA SER A 232 -20.94 -4.90 9.36
C SER A 232 -20.17 -5.00 8.05
N PHE A 233 -19.33 -6.03 7.86
CA PHE A 233 -18.52 -6.16 6.64
C PHE A 233 -19.38 -6.48 5.43
N ASP A 234 -19.32 -5.60 4.43
CA ASP A 234 -20.02 -5.76 3.16
C ASP A 234 -19.02 -5.75 2.00
N PHE A 235 -18.98 -6.84 1.25
CA PHE A 235 -18.07 -7.02 0.11
C PHE A 235 -18.27 -5.95 -0.98
N HIS A 236 -19.50 -5.48 -1.20
CA HIS A 236 -19.81 -4.42 -2.17
C HIS A 236 -19.28 -3.05 -1.74
N GLN A 237 -19.15 -2.83 -0.44
CA GLN A 237 -18.70 -1.55 0.11
C GLN A 237 -17.18 -1.43 0.19
N VAL A 238 -16.41 -2.48 -0.09
CA VAL A 238 -14.94 -2.46 0.07
C VAL A 238 -14.28 -1.43 -0.83
N LEU A 239 -14.59 -1.43 -2.12
CA LEU A 239 -13.98 -0.47 -3.05
C LEU A 239 -14.47 0.98 -2.80
N PRO A 240 -15.78 1.26 -2.66
CA PRO A 240 -16.26 2.58 -2.24
C PRO A 240 -15.59 3.11 -0.97
N ARG A 241 -15.45 2.28 0.05
CA ARG A 241 -14.85 2.67 1.33
C ARG A 241 -13.36 2.99 1.20
N PHE A 242 -12.61 2.26 0.39
CA PHE A 242 -11.22 2.61 0.10
C PHE A 242 -11.10 3.96 -0.61
N ILE A 243 -11.96 4.24 -1.57
CA ILE A 243 -11.97 5.53 -2.28
C ILE A 243 -12.34 6.67 -1.34
N GLU A 244 -13.36 6.48 -0.47
CA GLU A 244 -13.72 7.46 0.56
C GLU A 244 -12.54 7.76 1.48
N LYS A 245 -11.91 6.74 2.07
CA LYS A 245 -10.74 6.89 2.96
C LYS A 245 -9.54 7.51 2.24
N ALA A 246 -9.33 7.20 0.96
CA ALA A 246 -8.28 7.81 0.16
C ALA A 246 -8.52 9.32 -0.06
N ASN A 247 -9.76 9.71 -0.38
CA ASN A 247 -10.14 11.11 -0.51
C ASN A 247 -9.98 11.85 0.81
N GLN A 248 -10.45 11.28 1.92
CA GLN A 248 -10.25 11.85 3.27
C GLN A 248 -8.76 12.03 3.60
N PHE A 249 -7.92 11.04 3.28
CA PHE A 249 -6.46 11.17 3.47
C PHE A 249 -5.91 12.34 2.67
N ILE A 250 -6.25 12.47 1.38
CA ILE A 250 -5.78 13.54 0.50
C ILE A 250 -6.26 14.91 1.00
N GLU A 251 -7.54 15.03 1.36
CA GLU A 251 -8.13 16.27 1.87
C GLU A 251 -7.49 16.75 3.17
N ASN A 252 -7.05 15.82 4.01
CA ASN A 252 -6.35 16.12 5.27
C ASN A 252 -4.90 16.58 5.07
N GLN A 253 -4.33 16.44 3.87
CA GLN A 253 -2.98 16.89 3.55
C GLN A 253 -2.97 18.40 3.18
N LYS A 254 -3.15 19.27 4.18
CA LYS A 254 -3.26 20.73 3.99
C LYS A 254 -1.88 21.41 3.78
N GLY A 255 -1.28 21.15 2.64
CA GLY A 255 -0.49 22.19 1.95
C GLY A 255 0.99 22.32 2.23
N GLU A 256 1.57 21.94 3.35
CA GLU A 256 2.98 22.20 3.66
C GLU A 256 3.92 21.02 3.35
N LYS A 257 3.46 19.80 3.56
CA LYS A 257 4.24 18.60 3.29
C LYS A 257 3.71 17.90 2.05
N PRO A 258 4.59 17.34 1.21
CA PRO A 258 4.17 16.43 0.16
C PRO A 258 3.65 15.14 0.80
N PHE A 259 2.78 14.42 0.10
CA PHE A 259 2.31 13.12 0.57
C PHE A 259 2.60 12.01 -0.44
N PHE A 260 2.74 10.80 0.09
CA PHE A 260 2.76 9.55 -0.65
C PHE A 260 1.56 8.70 -0.23
N LEU A 261 0.66 8.43 -1.18
CA LEU A 261 -0.45 7.51 -0.99
C LEU A 261 -0.22 6.25 -1.83
N TYR A 262 -0.07 5.11 -1.17
CA TYR A 262 -0.16 3.80 -1.81
C TYR A 262 -1.61 3.32 -1.72
N LEU A 263 -2.28 3.18 -2.87
CA LEU A 263 -3.69 2.80 -3.01
C LEU A 263 -3.80 1.45 -3.75
N PRO A 264 -3.48 0.33 -3.09
CA PRO A 264 -3.60 -1.00 -3.68
C PRO A 264 -5.05 -1.48 -3.58
N LEU A 265 -5.77 -1.37 -4.68
CA LEU A 265 -7.16 -1.80 -4.77
C LEU A 265 -7.28 -3.33 -4.66
N ALA A 266 -8.44 -3.81 -4.22
CA ALA A 266 -8.79 -5.23 -4.27
C ALA A 266 -9.43 -5.63 -5.61
N ALA A 267 -9.87 -4.66 -6.41
CA ALA A 267 -10.50 -4.85 -7.70
C ALA A 267 -9.47 -4.75 -8.86
N PRO A 268 -9.74 -5.44 -9.99
CA PRO A 268 -10.86 -6.34 -10.29
C PRO A 268 -10.65 -7.82 -9.92
N HIS A 269 -9.75 -8.15 -8.98
CA HIS A 269 -9.59 -9.50 -8.45
C HIS A 269 -10.92 -10.05 -7.86
N THR A 270 -11.09 -11.35 -7.85
CA THR A 270 -12.25 -12.00 -7.20
C THR A 270 -12.33 -11.68 -5.70
N PRO A 271 -13.53 -11.58 -5.08
CA PRO A 271 -14.86 -11.65 -5.66
C PRO A 271 -15.17 -10.43 -6.55
N TRP A 272 -15.75 -10.68 -7.71
CA TRP A 272 -16.20 -9.61 -8.59
C TRP A 272 -17.51 -9.04 -8.08
N MET A 273 -17.42 -7.87 -7.48
CA MET A 273 -18.53 -7.20 -6.81
C MET A 273 -18.70 -5.79 -7.39
N PRO A 274 -19.06 -5.68 -8.69
CA PRO A 274 -19.32 -4.36 -9.28
C PRO A 274 -20.51 -3.70 -8.60
N ASN A 275 -20.48 -2.38 -8.52
CA ASN A 275 -21.63 -1.63 -8.06
C ASN A 275 -22.81 -1.84 -9.02
N PRO A 276 -24.07 -1.80 -8.52
CA PRO A 276 -25.26 -2.05 -9.36
C PRO A 276 -25.44 -1.13 -10.57
N GLU A 277 -24.77 0.03 -10.56
CA GLU A 277 -24.82 0.99 -11.68
C GLU A 277 -23.90 0.61 -12.87
N TYR A 278 -23.07 -0.44 -12.74
CA TYR A 278 -22.12 -0.88 -13.79
C TYR A 278 -22.48 -2.23 -14.38
#